data_5eeaa4a3273b614a14b380531bd70815
#
_entry.id   5eeaa4a3273b614a14b380531bd70815
#
_cell.length_a   1.000
_cell.length_b   1.000
_cell.length_c   1.000
_cell.angle_alpha   90.00
_cell.angle_beta   90.00
_cell.angle_gamma   90.00
#
_symmetry.space_group_name_H-M   'P 1'
#
loop_
_entity.id
_entity.type
_entity.pdbx_description
1 polymer ?
#
loop_
_entity_poly.entity_id
_entity_poly.type
_entity_poly.pdbx_seq_one_letter_code
_entity_poly.pdbx_strand_id
1 'polypeptide(L)'
;KQIVSDAVKALKPDGFLIYSTCSYSMEENIQNVAYFSEKHQLTCVHLSFPDDWGISTLQQGDYVGYQLYPHKVKGEGLFIAVLQNTSAEESKYRKFKKPFNLFEPVPGWMASNLDKPETKRLRKNNPQNQFVTAGAEAKANEVLMHIPRAECLAEAGELKGRDFVPSHFLAMVG
;
A
#
# COMPACT_ATOMS: atom_id res chain seq x y z
N LYS A 1 -18.53 -5.67 -0.62
CA LYS A 1 -19.07 -4.29 -0.74
C LYS A 1 -18.54 -3.37 0.37
N GLN A 2 -18.46 -3.83 1.63
CA GLN A 2 -17.99 -3.00 2.75
C GLN A 2 -16.55 -2.49 2.55
N ILE A 3 -15.63 -3.35 2.13
CA ILE A 3 -14.21 -3.00 1.88
C ILE A 3 -14.08 -1.82 0.92
N VAL A 4 -14.82 -1.84 -0.19
CA VAL A 4 -14.80 -0.73 -1.17
C VAL A 4 -15.38 0.54 -0.56
N SER A 5 -16.48 0.46 0.18
CA SER A 5 -17.06 1.61 0.87
C SER A 5 -16.12 2.25 1.89
N ASP A 6 -15.25 1.47 2.50
CA ASP A 6 -14.23 1.99 3.42
C ASP A 6 -13.01 2.55 2.66
N ALA A 7 -12.61 1.92 1.56
CA ALA A 7 -11.53 2.40 0.71
C ALA A 7 -11.86 3.76 0.06
N VAL A 8 -13.09 3.95 -0.39
CA VAL A 8 -13.55 5.22 -0.98
C VAL A 8 -13.39 6.40 -0.02
N LYS A 9 -13.58 6.18 1.29
CA LYS A 9 -13.38 7.23 2.30
C LYS A 9 -11.93 7.73 2.38
N ALA A 10 -10.98 6.96 1.88
CA ALA A 10 -9.57 7.30 1.84
C ALA A 10 -9.15 7.97 0.52
N LEU A 11 -10.03 8.00 -0.49
CA LEU A 11 -9.73 8.63 -1.77
C LEU A 11 -9.72 10.15 -1.63
N LYS A 12 -8.67 10.76 -2.17
CA LYS A 12 -8.63 12.20 -2.38
C LYS A 12 -9.53 12.61 -3.56
N PRO A 13 -9.91 13.90 -3.66
CA PRO A 13 -10.42 14.42 -4.92
C PRO A 13 -9.49 14.03 -6.07
N ASP A 14 -10.06 13.67 -7.21
CA ASP A 14 -9.36 13.14 -8.39
C ASP A 14 -8.55 11.84 -8.17
N GLY A 15 -8.64 11.24 -6.97
CA GLY A 15 -7.98 9.97 -6.66
C GLY A 15 -8.63 8.78 -7.38
N PHE A 16 -7.85 7.75 -7.63
CA PHE A 16 -8.27 6.53 -8.33
C PHE A 16 -8.47 5.36 -7.37
N LEU A 17 -9.55 4.61 -7.58
CA LEU A 17 -9.81 3.30 -7.00
C LEU A 17 -9.66 2.25 -8.10
N ILE A 18 -8.72 1.33 -7.92
CA ILE A 18 -8.59 0.16 -8.79
C ILE A 18 -9.36 -0.99 -8.12
N TYR A 19 -10.41 -1.44 -8.78
CA TYR A 19 -11.19 -2.60 -8.36
C TYR A 19 -10.79 -3.82 -9.19
N SER A 20 -10.41 -4.91 -8.54
CA SER A 20 -10.03 -6.14 -9.24
C SER A 20 -10.56 -7.37 -8.52
N THR A 21 -10.88 -8.41 -9.31
CA THR A 21 -11.29 -9.73 -8.86
C THR A 21 -10.66 -10.81 -9.71
N CYS A 22 -10.58 -12.04 -9.20
CA CYS A 22 -10.26 -13.24 -9.98
C CYS A 22 -11.53 -13.95 -10.49
N SER A 23 -12.70 -13.36 -10.29
CA SER A 23 -13.98 -13.93 -10.71
C SER A 23 -14.28 -13.65 -12.18
N TYR A 24 -15.12 -14.51 -12.78
CA TYR A 24 -15.72 -14.30 -14.09
C TYR A 24 -17.20 -13.94 -14.01
N SER A 25 -17.75 -13.83 -12.78
CA SER A 25 -19.14 -13.48 -12.52
C SER A 25 -19.42 -12.02 -12.86
N MET A 26 -20.46 -11.78 -13.62
CA MET A 26 -20.90 -10.42 -13.95
C MET A 26 -21.32 -9.67 -12.70
N GLU A 27 -21.92 -10.37 -11.71
CA GLU A 27 -22.38 -9.84 -10.45
C GLU A 27 -21.22 -9.32 -9.58
N GLU A 28 -20.10 -10.04 -9.58
CA GLU A 28 -18.91 -9.66 -8.84
C GLU A 28 -18.07 -8.62 -9.58
N ASN A 29 -18.20 -8.55 -10.88
CA ASN A 29 -17.40 -7.69 -11.75
C ASN A 29 -18.16 -6.42 -12.12
N ILE A 30 -18.72 -6.36 -13.32
CA ILE A 30 -19.28 -5.11 -13.88
C ILE A 30 -20.50 -4.59 -13.11
N GLN A 31 -21.32 -5.46 -12.53
CA GLN A 31 -22.45 -5.03 -11.70
C GLN A 31 -21.99 -4.40 -10.38
N ASN A 32 -20.90 -4.89 -9.79
CA ASN A 32 -20.32 -4.24 -8.64
C ASN A 32 -19.68 -2.89 -9.01
N VAL A 33 -19.06 -2.78 -10.18
CA VAL A 33 -18.56 -1.49 -10.69
C VAL A 33 -19.67 -0.47 -10.80
N ALA A 34 -20.79 -0.84 -11.44
CA ALA A 34 -21.97 -0.01 -11.53
C ALA A 34 -22.49 0.42 -10.14
N TYR A 35 -22.64 -0.54 -9.25
CA TYR A 35 -23.10 -0.29 -7.88
C TYR A 35 -22.18 0.68 -7.10
N PHE A 36 -20.86 0.51 -7.20
CA PHE A 36 -19.90 1.39 -6.51
C PHE A 36 -19.87 2.79 -7.10
N SER A 37 -19.96 2.90 -8.44
CA SER A 37 -19.99 4.17 -9.14
C SER A 37 -21.23 4.98 -8.74
N GLU A 38 -22.40 4.37 -8.74
CA GLU A 38 -23.64 5.04 -8.34
C GLU A 38 -23.64 5.42 -6.85
N LYS A 39 -23.29 4.47 -6.00
CA LYS A 39 -23.35 4.66 -4.54
C LYS A 39 -22.37 5.70 -4.03
N HIS A 40 -21.21 5.80 -4.64
CA HIS A 40 -20.10 6.64 -4.16
C HIS A 40 -19.77 7.79 -5.11
N GLN A 41 -20.58 8.01 -6.15
CA GLN A 41 -20.37 9.08 -7.15
C GLN A 41 -18.97 9.01 -7.78
N LEU A 42 -18.55 7.78 -8.14
CA LEU A 42 -17.29 7.55 -8.82
C LEU A 42 -17.53 7.47 -10.33
N THR A 43 -16.60 7.99 -11.10
CA THR A 43 -16.62 7.94 -12.56
C THR A 43 -15.74 6.81 -13.08
N CYS A 44 -16.24 5.97 -13.98
CA CYS A 44 -15.43 4.96 -14.65
C CYS A 44 -14.40 5.62 -15.57
N VAL A 45 -13.15 5.18 -15.45
CA VAL A 45 -12.08 5.59 -16.35
C VAL A 45 -12.00 4.60 -17.51
N HIS A 46 -12.20 5.10 -18.72
CA HIS A 46 -12.05 4.32 -19.93
C HIS A 46 -10.57 4.19 -20.29
N LEU A 47 -10.08 2.94 -20.34
CA LEU A 47 -8.72 2.63 -20.74
C LEU A 47 -8.74 2.06 -22.17
N SER A 48 -7.71 2.36 -22.93
CA SER A 48 -7.48 1.78 -24.25
C SER A 48 -6.28 0.86 -24.19
N PHE A 49 -6.42 -0.34 -24.76
CA PHE A 49 -5.39 -1.35 -24.84
C PHE A 49 -5.14 -1.74 -26.29
N PRO A 50 -3.92 -2.13 -26.65
CA PRO A 50 -3.65 -2.77 -27.94
C PRO A 50 -4.48 -4.05 -28.11
N ASP A 51 -5.00 -4.28 -29.32
CA ASP A 51 -5.87 -5.44 -29.61
C ASP A 51 -5.17 -6.78 -29.38
N ASP A 52 -3.86 -6.82 -29.59
CA ASP A 52 -3.02 -8.01 -29.40
C ASP A 52 -2.82 -8.42 -27.93
N TRP A 53 -3.20 -7.56 -26.97
CA TRP A 53 -3.15 -7.92 -25.56
C TRP A 53 -4.25 -8.89 -25.12
N GLY A 54 -5.26 -9.12 -25.98
CA GLY A 54 -6.33 -10.08 -25.71
C GLY A 54 -7.27 -9.72 -24.56
N ILE A 55 -7.28 -8.47 -24.14
CA ILE A 55 -8.14 -7.96 -23.06
C ILE A 55 -9.55 -7.78 -23.59
N SER A 56 -10.53 -8.31 -22.86
CA SER A 56 -11.95 -8.18 -23.21
C SER A 56 -12.59 -7.07 -22.40
N THR A 57 -13.23 -6.11 -23.08
CA THR A 57 -14.00 -5.05 -22.42
C THR A 57 -15.39 -5.58 -22.05
N LEU A 58 -15.77 -5.42 -20.78
CA LEU A 58 -17.13 -5.62 -20.28
C LEU A 58 -17.77 -4.26 -20.06
N GLN A 59 -19.00 -4.07 -20.53
CA GLN A 59 -19.72 -2.81 -20.41
C GLN A 59 -21.15 -3.04 -19.93
N GLN A 60 -21.60 -2.16 -19.04
CA GLN A 60 -22.98 -2.08 -18.58
C GLN A 60 -23.38 -0.61 -18.47
N GLY A 61 -24.16 -0.11 -19.46
CA GLY A 61 -24.43 1.33 -19.58
C GLY A 61 -23.13 2.10 -19.75
N ASP A 62 -22.89 3.08 -18.91
CA ASP A 62 -21.68 3.92 -18.90
C ASP A 62 -20.52 3.32 -18.09
N TYR A 63 -20.74 2.14 -17.48
CA TYR A 63 -19.74 1.49 -16.66
C TYR A 63 -18.92 0.52 -17.49
N VAL A 64 -17.61 0.52 -17.29
CA VAL A 64 -16.65 -0.29 -18.05
C VAL A 64 -15.70 -1.02 -17.12
N GLY A 65 -15.34 -2.24 -17.50
CA GLY A 65 -14.30 -3.02 -16.86
C GLY A 65 -13.63 -3.93 -17.87
N TYR A 66 -12.52 -4.51 -17.49
CA TYR A 66 -11.61 -5.24 -18.38
C TYR A 66 -11.37 -6.62 -17.84
N GLN A 67 -11.69 -7.62 -18.64
CA GLN A 67 -11.56 -9.04 -18.29
C GLN A 67 -10.41 -9.66 -19.05
N LEU A 68 -9.45 -10.21 -18.31
CA LEU A 68 -8.37 -11.02 -18.83
C LEU A 68 -8.77 -12.49 -18.70
N TYR A 69 -9.09 -13.14 -19.82
CA TYR A 69 -9.47 -14.55 -19.83
C TYR A 69 -8.25 -15.45 -20.04
N PRO A 70 -8.12 -16.61 -19.36
CA PRO A 70 -6.97 -17.50 -19.49
C PRO A 70 -6.75 -18.04 -20.90
N HIS A 71 -7.79 -18.13 -21.71
CA HIS A 71 -7.67 -18.57 -23.09
C HIS A 71 -7.16 -17.50 -24.06
N LYS A 72 -7.08 -16.24 -23.62
CA LYS A 72 -6.58 -15.10 -24.40
C LYS A 72 -5.28 -14.54 -23.86
N VAL A 73 -5.09 -14.59 -22.55
CA VAL A 73 -3.95 -14.00 -21.86
C VAL A 73 -3.35 -15.04 -20.90
N LYS A 74 -2.02 -15.17 -20.87
CA LYS A 74 -1.38 -16.08 -19.92
C LYS A 74 -1.65 -15.62 -18.48
N GLY A 75 -2.24 -16.48 -17.67
CA GLY A 75 -2.56 -16.20 -16.27
C GLY A 75 -3.81 -16.93 -15.82
N GLU A 76 -4.18 -16.75 -14.57
CA GLU A 76 -5.36 -17.37 -13.94
C GLU A 76 -6.66 -16.63 -14.26
N GLY A 77 -6.56 -15.49 -14.90
CA GLY A 77 -7.67 -14.59 -15.18
C GLY A 77 -7.81 -13.51 -14.13
N LEU A 78 -8.21 -12.32 -14.58
CA LEU A 78 -8.36 -11.15 -13.74
C LEU A 78 -9.41 -10.21 -14.34
N PHE A 79 -10.26 -9.65 -13.50
CA PHE A 79 -11.09 -8.51 -13.86
C PHE A 79 -10.50 -7.24 -13.22
N ILE A 80 -10.48 -6.14 -13.97
CA ILE A 80 -10.00 -4.84 -13.49
C ILE A 80 -10.98 -3.76 -13.95
N ALA A 81 -11.29 -2.83 -13.05
CA ALA A 81 -11.94 -1.57 -13.37
C ALA A 81 -11.26 -0.42 -12.62
N VAL A 82 -11.19 0.74 -13.25
CA VAL A 82 -10.62 1.95 -12.66
C VAL A 82 -11.74 2.97 -12.46
N LEU A 83 -11.89 3.43 -11.24
CA LEU A 83 -12.90 4.40 -10.83
C LEU A 83 -12.19 5.64 -10.28
N GLN A 84 -12.64 6.82 -10.69
CA GLN A 84 -12.10 8.08 -10.21
C GLN A 84 -13.09 8.78 -9.29
N ASN A 85 -12.60 9.32 -8.20
CA ASN A 85 -13.37 10.19 -7.32
C ASN A 85 -13.41 11.60 -7.93
N THR A 86 -14.52 11.95 -8.58
CA THR A 86 -14.74 13.28 -9.17
C THR A 86 -15.47 14.24 -8.22
N SER A 87 -15.71 13.83 -6.98
CA SER A 87 -16.32 14.72 -5.98
C SER A 87 -15.32 15.81 -5.58
N ALA A 88 -15.81 17.06 -5.50
CA ALA A 88 -15.04 18.19 -4.99
C ALA A 88 -14.87 18.19 -3.46
N GLU A 89 -15.53 17.25 -2.76
CA GLU A 89 -15.42 17.17 -1.31
C GLU A 89 -14.03 16.61 -0.95
N GLU A 90 -13.22 17.45 -0.34
CA GLU A 90 -12.05 16.96 0.39
C GLU A 90 -12.53 15.88 1.39
N SER A 91 -12.08 14.66 1.20
CA SER A 91 -12.27 13.65 2.23
C SER A 91 -11.78 14.28 3.53
N LYS A 92 -12.63 14.28 4.56
CA LYS A 92 -12.23 14.77 5.89
C LYS A 92 -11.14 13.86 6.43
N TYR A 93 -9.94 13.99 5.87
CA TYR A 93 -8.76 13.38 6.44
C TYR A 93 -8.72 13.79 7.89
N ARG A 94 -8.89 12.85 8.80
CA ARG A 94 -8.50 13.08 10.18
C ARG A 94 -7.05 13.54 10.12
N LYS A 95 -6.82 14.84 10.42
CA LYS A 95 -5.46 15.30 10.71
C LYS A 95 -4.95 14.42 11.82
N PHE A 96 -4.09 13.47 11.46
CA PHE A 96 -3.43 12.65 12.47
C PHE A 96 -2.72 13.60 13.42
N LYS A 97 -2.93 13.41 14.73
CA LYS A 97 -2.11 14.05 15.74
C LYS A 97 -0.65 13.77 15.36
N LYS A 98 0.23 14.77 15.60
CA LYS A 98 1.69 14.69 15.29
C LYS A 98 2.20 13.26 15.36
N PRO A 99 2.98 12.81 14.36
CA PRO A 99 3.52 11.47 14.36
C PRO A 99 4.19 11.20 15.71
N PHE A 100 3.76 10.12 16.33
CA PHE A 100 4.50 9.54 17.41
C PHE A 100 5.84 9.12 16.80
N ASN A 101 6.96 9.68 17.25
CA ASN A 101 8.26 9.23 16.78
C ASN A 101 8.45 7.79 17.25
N LEU A 102 8.12 6.85 16.36
CA LEU A 102 8.30 5.41 16.60
C LEU A 102 9.78 5.03 16.62
N PHE A 103 10.62 5.90 16.06
CA PHE A 103 12.04 5.66 15.94
C PHE A 103 12.83 6.69 16.74
N GLU A 104 13.67 6.21 17.63
CA GLU A 104 14.65 7.01 18.35
C GLU A 104 16.03 6.86 17.71
N PRO A 105 16.88 7.87 17.79
CA PRO A 105 18.28 7.73 17.41
C PRO A 105 18.94 6.59 18.18
N VAL A 106 19.86 5.87 17.55
CA VAL A 106 20.66 4.88 18.25
C VAL A 106 21.49 5.53 19.36
N PRO A 107 21.74 4.83 20.49
CA PRO A 107 22.60 5.34 21.54
C PRO A 107 23.99 5.79 21.01
N GLY A 108 24.53 6.87 21.53
CA GLY A 108 25.78 7.46 21.02
C GLY A 108 26.97 6.49 21.03
N TRP A 109 27.04 5.60 22.04
CA TRP A 109 28.08 4.55 22.11
C TRP A 109 28.00 3.56 20.94
N MET A 110 26.79 3.30 20.43
CA MET A 110 26.56 2.42 19.30
C MET A 110 26.88 3.14 17.98
N ALA A 111 26.51 4.41 17.88
CA ALA A 111 26.78 5.22 16.69
C ALA A 111 28.30 5.42 16.45
N SER A 112 29.10 5.50 17.51
CA SER A 112 30.56 5.68 17.42
C SER A 112 31.31 4.40 17.01
N ASN A 113 30.71 3.23 17.19
CA ASN A 113 31.32 1.94 16.85
C ASN A 113 30.90 1.39 15.48
N LEU A 114 30.10 2.15 14.73
CA LEU A 114 29.55 1.74 13.45
C LEU A 114 30.11 2.63 12.33
N ASP A 115 31.23 2.24 11.73
CA ASP A 115 31.98 3.05 10.75
C ASP A 115 31.36 3.09 9.34
N LYS A 116 30.30 2.34 9.07
CA LYS A 116 29.73 2.25 7.72
C LYS A 116 28.55 3.21 7.51
N PRO A 117 28.40 3.77 6.28
CA PRO A 117 27.28 4.68 5.95
C PRO A 117 25.89 4.10 6.21
N GLU A 118 25.75 2.77 6.06
CA GLU A 118 24.49 2.04 6.28
C GLU A 118 24.05 2.11 7.74
N THR A 119 24.98 2.17 8.65
CA THR A 119 24.71 2.18 10.10
C THR A 119 24.22 3.54 10.59
N LYS A 120 24.46 4.62 9.83
CA LYS A 120 23.85 5.93 10.09
C LYS A 120 22.33 5.93 9.90
N ARG A 121 21.80 4.91 9.24
CA ARG A 121 20.38 4.70 9.01
C ARG A 121 19.71 3.84 10.07
N LEU A 122 20.45 3.33 11.05
CA LEU A 122 19.87 2.55 12.14
C LEU A 122 19.03 3.43 13.05
N ARG A 123 17.86 2.92 13.43
CA ARG A 123 16.95 3.55 14.38
C ARG A 123 16.45 2.51 15.36
N LYS A 124 16.22 2.93 16.58
CA LYS A 124 15.63 2.10 17.60
C LYS A 124 14.11 2.14 17.47
N ASN A 125 13.49 0.97 17.33
CA ASN A 125 12.04 0.81 17.32
C ASN A 125 11.53 0.59 18.75
N ASN A 126 10.73 1.53 19.24
CA ASN A 126 10.01 1.38 20.51
C ASN A 126 8.57 0.90 20.21
N PRO A 127 8.01 -0.06 20.96
CA PRO A 127 8.43 -0.59 22.26
C PRO A 127 9.30 -1.86 22.21
N GLN A 128 9.60 -2.40 21.03
CA GLN A 128 10.20 -3.74 20.88
C GLN A 128 11.72 -3.77 21.11
N ASN A 129 12.34 -2.62 21.36
CA ASN A 129 13.79 -2.52 21.57
C ASN A 129 14.63 -3.05 20.38
N GLN A 130 14.02 -3.13 19.22
CA GLN A 130 14.62 -3.58 17.97
C GLN A 130 15.25 -2.43 17.21
N PHE A 131 16.26 -2.72 16.41
CA PHE A 131 16.89 -1.76 15.53
C PHE A 131 16.48 -2.06 14.09
N VAL A 132 16.15 -1.01 13.38
CA VAL A 132 15.67 -1.09 12.00
C VAL A 132 16.46 -0.12 11.12
N THR A 133 16.61 -0.44 9.85
CA THR A 133 17.20 0.49 8.89
C THR A 133 16.10 1.40 8.32
N ALA A 134 16.25 2.70 8.46
CA ALA A 134 15.31 3.67 7.92
C ALA A 134 15.92 4.41 6.73
N GLY A 135 15.60 4.01 5.52
CA GLY A 135 15.96 4.74 4.30
C GLY A 135 15.17 6.04 4.11
N ALA A 136 13.96 6.12 4.65
CA ALA A 136 13.07 7.29 4.58
C ALA A 136 12.24 7.37 5.85
N GLU A 137 12.85 7.87 6.92
CA GLU A 137 12.30 7.91 8.28
C GLU A 137 10.91 8.55 8.37
N ALA A 138 10.69 9.67 7.67
CA ALA A 138 9.40 10.35 7.64
C ALA A 138 8.30 9.48 7.00
N LYS A 139 8.61 8.78 5.91
CA LYS A 139 7.66 7.88 5.23
C LYS A 139 7.40 6.61 6.02
N ALA A 140 8.41 6.05 6.69
CA ALA A 140 8.25 4.88 7.54
C ALA A 140 7.34 5.18 8.73
N ASN A 141 7.51 6.31 9.38
CA ASN A 141 6.62 6.78 10.45
C ASN A 141 5.18 6.98 9.95
N GLU A 142 5.01 7.57 8.77
CA GLU A 142 3.70 7.76 8.15
C GLU A 142 3.00 6.42 7.89
N VAL A 143 3.71 5.45 7.30
CA VAL A 143 3.17 4.11 7.01
C VAL A 143 2.78 3.39 8.29
N LEU A 144 3.64 3.38 9.31
CA LEU A 144 3.36 2.68 10.58
C LEU A 144 2.21 3.31 11.36
N MET A 145 1.95 4.60 11.18
CA MET A 145 0.77 5.26 11.75
C MET A 145 -0.53 4.82 11.09
N HIS A 146 -0.50 4.55 9.79
CA HIS A 146 -1.67 4.12 9.03
C HIS A 146 -1.87 2.59 9.07
N ILE A 147 -0.78 1.84 9.23
CA ILE A 147 -0.77 0.38 9.26
C ILE A 147 -0.06 -0.08 10.55
N PRO A 148 -0.76 -0.10 11.70
CA PRO A 148 -0.16 -0.38 13.01
C PRO A 148 0.49 -1.77 13.13
N ARG A 149 0.23 -2.66 12.18
CA ARG A 149 0.80 -4.02 12.09
C ARG A 149 1.78 -4.19 10.93
N ALA A 150 2.22 -3.09 10.30
CA ALA A 150 3.26 -3.19 9.28
C ALA A 150 4.54 -3.73 9.96
N GLU A 151 5.00 -4.87 9.52
CA GLU A 151 6.29 -5.41 9.95
C GLU A 151 7.40 -4.62 9.28
N CYS A 152 8.45 -4.34 10.04
CA CYS A 152 9.63 -3.69 9.49
C CYS A 152 10.35 -4.68 8.57
N LEU A 153 10.57 -4.28 7.32
CA LEU A 153 11.17 -5.15 6.31
C LEU A 153 12.65 -5.49 6.56
N ALA A 154 13.31 -4.80 7.48
CA ALA A 154 14.72 -5.03 7.79
C ALA A 154 15.00 -4.83 9.27
N GLU A 155 14.92 -5.91 10.01
CA GLU A 155 15.40 -5.94 11.39
C GLU A 155 16.94 -5.96 11.38
N ALA A 156 17.55 -4.94 11.98
CA ALA A 156 19.01 -4.86 12.06
C ALA A 156 19.57 -5.65 13.23
N GLY A 157 18.84 -5.84 14.30
CA GLY A 157 19.23 -6.57 15.49
C GLY A 157 18.53 -6.08 16.75
N GLU A 158 18.91 -6.64 17.90
CA GLU A 158 18.35 -6.34 19.21
C GLU A 158 19.43 -6.04 20.26
N LEU A 159 19.07 -5.32 21.32
CA LEU A 159 19.94 -5.16 22.49
C LEU A 159 19.68 -6.28 23.50
N LYS A 160 20.75 -7.00 23.87
CA LYS A 160 20.77 -7.93 25.01
C LYS A 160 21.66 -7.34 26.09
N GLY A 161 21.04 -6.67 27.07
CA GLY A 161 21.80 -5.93 28.08
C GLY A 161 22.52 -4.73 27.47
N ARG A 162 23.86 -4.75 27.46
CA ARG A 162 24.71 -3.71 26.85
C ARG A 162 25.26 -4.09 25.47
N ASP A 163 24.97 -5.31 25.02
CA ASP A 163 25.50 -5.85 23.77
C ASP A 163 24.46 -5.75 22.66
N PHE A 164 24.90 -5.31 21.49
CA PHE A 164 24.09 -5.34 20.29
C PHE A 164 24.29 -6.66 19.57
N VAL A 165 23.22 -7.43 19.45
CA VAL A 165 23.20 -8.69 18.70
C VAL A 165 22.62 -8.40 17.32
N PRO A 166 23.45 -8.41 16.25
CA PRO A 166 22.98 -8.15 14.89
C PRO A 166 22.05 -9.27 14.43
N SER A 167 21.04 -8.92 13.65
CA SER A 167 20.19 -9.90 12.97
C SER A 167 20.99 -10.59 11.84
N HIS A 168 20.48 -11.75 11.43
CA HIS A 168 21.04 -12.46 10.26
C HIS A 168 21.03 -11.59 9.00
N PHE A 169 20.01 -10.76 8.83
CA PHE A 169 19.91 -9.83 7.70
C PHE A 169 21.06 -8.81 7.68
N LEU A 170 21.37 -8.21 8.82
CA LEU A 170 22.49 -7.24 8.91
C LEU A 170 23.83 -7.92 8.64
N ALA A 171 24.00 -9.16 9.07
CA ALA A 171 25.22 -9.93 8.81
C ALA A 171 25.42 -10.27 7.31
N MET A 172 24.34 -10.35 6.55
CA MET A 172 24.37 -10.67 5.11
C MET A 172 24.66 -9.45 4.23
N VAL A 173 24.32 -8.24 4.69
CA VAL A 173 24.43 -6.99 3.92
C VAL A 173 25.72 -6.22 4.23
N GLY A 174 26.43 -6.62 5.29
CA GLY A 174 27.73 -6.09 5.70
C GLY A 174 28.88 -6.83 5.06
#